data_0156604031b828f188a1aad04c67e2b9
#
_entry.id   0156604031b828f188a1aad04c67e2b9
#
_cell.length_a   1.000
_cell.length_b   1.000
_cell.length_c   1.000
_cell.angle_alpha   90.00
_cell.angle_beta   90.00
_cell.angle_gamma   90.00
#
_symmetry.space_group_name_H-M   'P 1'
#
loop_
_entity.id
_entity.type
_entity.pdbx_description
1 polymer ?
#
loop_
_entity_poly.entity_id
_entity_poly.type
_entity_poly.pdbx_seq_one_letter_code
_entity_poly.pdbx_strand_id
1 'polypeptide(L)'
;MGITIEAMKMIRGEAAVAGGSRTKEMVLFGLFTALIAIGAFIKIPVPVCPFTLQLLFTTLAGLILGSRNGACSVGLYVLLGLAGVPVFTEGGGPSYIFQPTFGYLIGFIAGAWLTGWISERSGDFSFGKTLFANLAGLLVVYLFGMVYVYIINNFYLGTPIGVWPVVLYCFVLAVPGDICLCILAAM
;
A
#
# COMPACT_ATOMS: atom_id res chain seq x y z
N MET A 1 2.93 -19.42 13.55
CA MET A 1 3.80 -18.24 13.45
C MET A 1 5.03 -18.44 12.55
N GLY A 2 5.17 -19.55 11.88
CA GLY A 2 6.30 -19.85 11.00
C GLY A 2 5.98 -19.92 9.50
N ILE A 3 4.72 -20.05 9.13
CA ILE A 3 4.32 -20.41 7.76
C ILE A 3 4.58 -19.25 6.77
N THR A 4 4.27 -18.04 7.15
CA THR A 4 4.43 -16.85 6.28
C THR A 4 5.91 -16.48 6.13
N ILE A 5 6.68 -16.57 7.21
CA ILE A 5 8.14 -16.31 7.20
C ILE A 5 8.86 -17.37 6.36
N GLU A 6 8.48 -18.63 6.49
CA GLU A 6 9.02 -19.73 5.67
C GLU A 6 8.62 -19.57 4.19
N ALA A 7 7.36 -19.20 3.91
CA ALA A 7 6.91 -18.90 2.57
C ALA A 7 7.67 -17.71 1.96
N MET A 8 7.89 -16.63 2.72
CA MET A 8 8.69 -15.49 2.27
C MET A 8 10.14 -15.86 1.99
N LYS A 9 10.77 -16.67 2.86
CA LYS A 9 12.14 -17.17 2.66
C LYS A 9 12.21 -18.07 1.44
N MET A 10 11.23 -18.94 1.24
CA MET A 10 11.18 -19.86 0.09
C MET A 10 10.99 -19.09 -1.22
N ILE A 11 10.01 -18.18 -1.31
CA ILE A 11 9.76 -17.38 -2.50
C ILE A 11 10.98 -16.51 -2.83
N ARG A 12 11.60 -15.87 -1.82
CA ARG A 12 12.77 -15.02 -2.00
C ARG A 12 14.07 -15.81 -2.25
N GLY A 13 14.25 -16.96 -1.60
CA GLY A 13 15.37 -17.86 -1.80
C GLY A 13 15.35 -18.51 -3.19
N GLU A 14 14.21 -18.97 -3.66
CA GLU A 14 14.05 -19.49 -5.03
C GLU A 14 14.24 -18.41 -6.11
N ALA A 15 13.83 -17.17 -5.84
CA ALA A 15 14.08 -16.04 -6.73
C ALA A 15 15.57 -15.68 -6.82
N ALA A 16 16.33 -15.86 -5.73
CA ALA A 16 17.76 -15.55 -5.67
C ALA A 16 18.64 -16.68 -6.23
N VAL A 17 18.23 -17.94 -6.09
CA VAL A 17 19.04 -19.13 -6.47
C VAL A 17 18.76 -19.64 -7.90
N ALA A 18 17.55 -19.42 -8.41
CA ALA A 18 17.17 -19.88 -9.75
C ALA A 18 17.05 -18.70 -10.69
N GLY A 19 17.99 -17.88 -11.04
CA GLY A 19 17.78 -16.81 -12.01
C GLY A 19 16.30 -16.72 -12.40
N GLY A 20 15.47 -16.20 -11.47
CA GLY A 20 14.03 -16.47 -11.43
C GLY A 20 13.42 -16.16 -12.78
N SER A 21 12.82 -17.13 -13.42
CA SER A 21 12.21 -16.97 -14.74
C SER A 21 11.44 -15.64 -14.72
N ARG A 22 11.76 -14.72 -15.61
CA ARG A 22 11.02 -13.44 -15.79
C ARG A 22 9.51 -13.66 -15.74
N THR A 23 9.08 -14.84 -16.13
CA THR A 23 7.68 -15.29 -16.08
C THR A 23 7.14 -15.36 -14.65
N LYS A 24 7.90 -15.90 -13.67
CA LYS A 24 7.47 -15.95 -12.26
C LYS A 24 7.31 -14.55 -11.67
N GLU A 25 8.25 -13.66 -11.94
CA GLU A 25 8.16 -12.26 -11.49
C GLU A 25 6.95 -11.55 -12.09
N MET A 26 6.72 -11.72 -13.39
CA MET A 26 5.55 -11.12 -14.07
C MET A 26 4.23 -11.66 -13.51
N VAL A 27 4.15 -12.95 -13.22
CA VAL A 27 2.96 -13.56 -12.60
C VAL A 27 2.73 -12.98 -11.21
N LEU A 28 3.76 -12.86 -10.39
CA LEU A 28 3.66 -12.26 -9.05
C LEU A 28 3.27 -10.78 -9.12
N PHE A 29 3.82 -10.01 -10.05
CA PHE A 29 3.38 -8.62 -10.29
C PHE A 29 1.89 -8.54 -10.60
N GLY A 30 1.41 -9.33 -11.56
CA GLY A 30 0.01 -9.37 -11.92
C GLY A 30 -0.89 -9.79 -10.76
N LEU A 31 -0.46 -10.80 -9.99
CA LEU A 31 -1.17 -11.29 -8.83
C LEU A 31 -1.34 -10.20 -7.75
N PHE A 32 -0.23 -9.53 -7.36
CA PHE A 32 -0.31 -8.47 -6.35
C PHE A 32 -1.07 -7.25 -6.85
N THR A 33 -0.92 -6.87 -8.13
CA THR A 33 -1.73 -5.82 -8.74
C THR A 33 -3.23 -6.14 -8.63
N ALA A 34 -3.65 -7.38 -8.90
CA ALA A 34 -5.02 -7.83 -8.76
C ALA A 34 -5.49 -7.86 -7.29
N LEU A 35 -4.65 -8.33 -6.37
CA LEU A 35 -4.96 -8.36 -4.94
C LEU A 35 -5.15 -6.96 -4.38
N ILE A 36 -4.34 -5.98 -4.80
CA ILE A 36 -4.46 -4.57 -4.41
C ILE A 36 -5.80 -4.01 -4.92
N ALA A 37 -6.18 -4.31 -6.16
CA ALA A 37 -7.46 -3.92 -6.73
C ALA A 37 -8.64 -4.54 -5.95
N ILE A 38 -8.58 -5.82 -5.62
CA ILE A 38 -9.60 -6.49 -4.79
C ILE A 38 -9.67 -5.82 -3.41
N GLY A 39 -8.52 -5.51 -2.80
CA GLY A 39 -8.44 -4.81 -1.52
C GLY A 39 -9.08 -3.42 -1.53
N ALA A 40 -9.08 -2.74 -2.67
CA ALA A 40 -9.73 -1.44 -2.83
C ALA A 40 -11.27 -1.54 -2.77
N PHE A 41 -11.84 -2.65 -3.22
CA PHE A 41 -13.29 -2.87 -3.16
C PHE A 41 -13.78 -3.31 -1.78
N ILE A 42 -12.90 -3.87 -0.94
CA ILE A 42 -13.22 -4.21 0.44
C ILE A 42 -12.97 -2.99 1.31
N LYS A 43 -14.01 -2.15 1.43
CA LYS A 43 -13.92 -0.86 2.12
C LYS A 43 -14.95 -0.72 3.24
N ILE A 44 -14.53 -0.09 4.34
CA ILE A 44 -15.42 0.43 5.38
C ILE A 44 -15.56 1.93 5.11
N PRO A 45 -16.79 2.43 4.86
CA PRO A 45 -17.01 3.83 4.57
C PRO A 45 -16.74 4.67 5.82
N VAL A 46 -15.70 5.49 5.76
CA VAL A 46 -15.39 6.53 6.76
C VAL A 46 -15.45 7.86 6.03
N PRO A 47 -15.98 8.92 6.65
CA PRO A 47 -15.99 10.25 6.04
C PRO A 47 -14.58 10.67 5.62
N VAL A 48 -14.46 11.33 4.46
CA VAL A 48 -13.22 11.88 3.86
C VAL A 48 -12.29 10.81 3.29
N CYS A 49 -12.00 9.72 4.02
CA CYS A 49 -11.07 8.70 3.57
C CYS A 49 -11.55 7.30 3.99
N PRO A 50 -12.06 6.47 3.06
CA PRO A 50 -12.53 5.13 3.39
C PRO A 50 -11.37 4.23 3.82
N PHE A 51 -11.56 3.46 4.87
CA PHE A 51 -10.65 2.39 5.26
C PHE A 51 -10.77 1.21 4.31
N THR A 52 -9.65 0.71 3.78
CA THR A 52 -9.63 -0.38 2.80
C THR A 52 -8.59 -1.45 3.14
N LEU A 53 -8.78 -2.65 2.60
CA LEU A 53 -7.77 -3.72 2.69
C LEU A 53 -6.58 -3.53 1.74
N GLN A 54 -6.52 -2.42 0.99
CA GLN A 54 -5.40 -2.12 0.10
C GLN A 54 -4.06 -2.09 0.82
N LEU A 55 -4.02 -1.49 2.02
CA LEU A 55 -2.79 -1.41 2.81
C LEU A 55 -2.18 -2.80 3.07
N LEU A 56 -2.99 -3.80 3.39
CA LEU A 56 -2.52 -5.17 3.60
C LEU A 56 -1.78 -5.68 2.37
N PHE A 57 -2.39 -5.57 1.19
CA PHE A 57 -1.80 -6.12 -0.04
C PHE A 57 -0.62 -5.31 -0.55
N THR A 58 -0.61 -3.98 -0.38
CA THR A 58 0.55 -3.15 -0.72
C THR A 58 1.74 -3.41 0.20
N THR A 59 1.49 -3.60 1.48
CA THR A 59 2.51 -3.97 2.47
C THR A 59 3.09 -5.36 2.16
N LEU A 60 2.23 -6.35 1.91
CA LEU A 60 2.65 -7.70 1.50
C LEU A 60 3.43 -7.68 0.18
N ALA A 61 3.04 -6.84 -0.79
CA ALA A 61 3.80 -6.67 -2.02
C ALA A 61 5.24 -6.19 -1.71
N GLY A 62 5.41 -5.20 -0.84
CA GLY A 62 6.73 -4.73 -0.40
C GLY A 62 7.54 -5.81 0.31
N LEU A 63 6.92 -6.59 1.20
CA LEU A 63 7.59 -7.65 1.96
C LEU A 63 8.00 -8.83 1.09
N ILE A 64 7.12 -9.29 0.20
CA ILE A 64 7.30 -10.53 -0.58
C ILE A 64 8.12 -10.28 -1.84
N LEU A 65 7.77 -9.24 -2.62
CA LEU A 65 8.44 -8.92 -3.88
C LEU A 65 9.72 -8.08 -3.67
N GLY A 66 9.88 -7.51 -2.49
CA GLY A 66 10.98 -6.58 -2.18
C GLY A 66 10.65 -5.15 -2.58
N SER A 67 11.60 -4.24 -2.29
CA SER A 67 11.39 -2.79 -2.42
C SER A 67 11.03 -2.36 -3.85
N ARG A 68 11.83 -2.76 -4.82
CA ARG A 68 11.65 -2.34 -6.21
C ARG A 68 10.42 -2.97 -6.86
N ASN A 69 10.31 -4.29 -6.73
CA ASN A 69 9.26 -5.03 -7.39
C ASN A 69 7.89 -4.80 -6.73
N GLY A 70 7.85 -4.67 -5.40
CA GLY A 70 6.63 -4.31 -4.67
C GLY A 70 6.11 -2.94 -5.08
N ALA A 71 6.99 -1.91 -5.11
CA ALA A 71 6.61 -0.58 -5.57
C ALA A 71 6.15 -0.57 -7.05
N CYS A 72 6.80 -1.34 -7.92
CA CYS A 72 6.39 -1.47 -9.32
C CYS A 72 5.00 -2.12 -9.47
N SER A 73 4.68 -3.13 -8.65
CA SER A 73 3.36 -3.78 -8.64
C SER A 73 2.25 -2.81 -8.22
N VAL A 74 2.50 -2.01 -7.17
CA VAL A 74 1.58 -0.94 -6.74
C VAL A 74 1.49 0.15 -7.81
N GLY A 75 2.61 0.53 -8.41
CA GLY A 75 2.66 1.50 -9.52
C GLY A 75 1.86 1.04 -10.73
N LEU A 76 1.94 -0.24 -11.09
CA LEU A 76 1.13 -0.82 -12.18
C LEU A 76 -0.37 -0.74 -11.87
N TYR A 77 -0.78 -1.05 -10.63
CA TYR A 77 -2.15 -0.86 -10.18
C TYR A 77 -2.64 0.58 -10.38
N VAL A 78 -1.83 1.57 -9.96
CA VAL A 78 -2.16 3.00 -10.11
C VAL A 78 -2.23 3.39 -11.59
N LEU A 79 -1.30 2.91 -12.43
CA LEU A 79 -1.30 3.18 -13.87
C LEU A 79 -2.55 2.61 -14.55
N LEU A 80 -2.95 1.38 -14.23
CA LEU A 80 -4.17 0.77 -14.76
C LEU A 80 -5.42 1.57 -14.37
N GLY A 81 -5.51 2.00 -13.12
CA GLY A 81 -6.61 2.83 -12.65
C GLY A 81 -6.67 4.18 -13.37
N LEU A 82 -5.53 4.84 -13.58
CA LEU A 82 -5.46 6.10 -14.33
C LEU A 82 -5.71 5.92 -15.83
N ALA A 83 -5.41 4.75 -16.39
CA ALA A 83 -5.74 4.41 -17.78
C ALA A 83 -7.25 4.20 -18.00
N GLY A 84 -8.07 4.26 -16.95
CA GLY A 84 -9.53 4.17 -17.04
C GLY A 84 -10.13 2.85 -16.55
N VAL A 85 -9.30 1.89 -16.11
CA VAL A 85 -9.83 0.65 -15.50
C VAL A 85 -10.41 1.00 -14.13
N PRO A 86 -11.68 0.66 -13.81
CA PRO A 86 -12.33 1.03 -12.56
C PRO A 86 -11.84 0.17 -11.39
N VAL A 87 -10.56 0.30 -11.01
CA VAL A 87 -9.91 -0.48 -9.95
C VAL A 87 -9.70 0.30 -8.65
N PHE A 88 -9.95 1.61 -8.65
CA PHE A 88 -9.89 2.43 -7.45
C PHE A 88 -11.20 2.37 -6.66
N THR A 89 -11.17 2.81 -5.41
CA THR A 89 -12.32 2.82 -4.50
C THR A 89 -13.55 3.58 -5.02
N GLU A 90 -13.32 4.60 -5.84
CA GLU A 90 -14.34 5.49 -6.42
C GLU A 90 -14.34 5.46 -7.97
N GLY A 91 -13.85 4.37 -8.55
CA GLY A 91 -13.84 4.18 -10.01
C GLY A 91 -12.45 4.15 -10.63
N GLY A 92 -12.21 4.95 -11.67
CA GLY A 92 -10.94 5.03 -12.38
C GLY A 92 -10.93 6.18 -13.39
N GLY A 93 -9.80 6.36 -14.04
CA GLY A 93 -9.59 7.39 -15.05
C GLY A 93 -8.66 8.51 -14.60
N PRO A 94 -8.19 9.35 -15.55
CA PRO A 94 -7.24 10.43 -15.25
C PRO A 94 -7.80 11.48 -14.28
N SER A 95 -9.11 11.68 -14.24
CA SER A 95 -9.79 12.60 -13.33
C SER A 95 -9.65 12.18 -11.85
N TYR A 96 -9.28 10.93 -11.58
CA TYR A 96 -9.08 10.44 -10.22
C TYR A 96 -7.93 11.17 -9.49
N ILE A 97 -7.00 11.79 -10.24
CA ILE A 97 -5.95 12.64 -9.66
C ILE A 97 -6.54 13.76 -8.80
N PHE A 98 -7.71 14.28 -9.14
CA PHE A 98 -8.37 15.32 -8.36
C PHE A 98 -9.19 14.82 -7.17
N GLN A 99 -9.23 13.52 -6.93
CA GLN A 99 -9.87 12.96 -5.73
C GLN A 99 -8.95 13.09 -4.51
N PRO A 100 -9.50 13.43 -3.34
CA PRO A 100 -8.71 13.55 -2.10
C PRO A 100 -7.91 12.31 -1.74
N THR A 101 -8.43 11.13 -2.10
CA THR A 101 -7.81 9.83 -1.83
C THR A 101 -6.61 9.50 -2.72
N PHE A 102 -6.36 10.25 -3.79
CA PHE A 102 -5.26 9.99 -4.72
C PHE A 102 -3.87 10.04 -4.05
N GLY A 103 -3.70 10.92 -3.05
CA GLY A 103 -2.46 11.00 -2.28
C GLY A 103 -2.08 9.69 -1.58
N TYR A 104 -3.07 8.91 -1.15
CA TYR A 104 -2.84 7.59 -0.58
C TYR A 104 -2.31 6.59 -1.61
N LEU A 105 -2.73 6.68 -2.87
CA LEU A 105 -2.22 5.82 -3.94
C LEU A 105 -0.72 6.07 -4.19
N ILE A 106 -0.30 7.34 -4.18
CA ILE A 106 1.13 7.70 -4.23
C ILE A 106 1.84 7.19 -2.98
N GLY A 107 1.21 7.37 -1.81
CA GLY A 107 1.70 6.88 -0.54
C GLY A 107 1.90 5.37 -0.51
N PHE A 108 1.01 4.58 -1.13
CA PHE A 108 1.15 3.12 -1.22
C PHE A 108 2.37 2.71 -2.04
N ILE A 109 2.70 3.41 -3.12
CA ILE A 109 3.92 3.14 -3.91
C ILE A 109 5.17 3.38 -3.03
N ALA A 110 5.23 4.55 -2.38
CA ALA A 110 6.37 4.91 -1.52
C ALA A 110 6.44 4.03 -0.26
N GLY A 111 5.29 3.72 0.34
CA GLY A 111 5.17 2.84 1.50
C GLY A 111 5.61 1.41 1.21
N ALA A 112 5.16 0.82 0.10
CA ALA A 112 5.58 -0.52 -0.33
C ALA A 112 7.09 -0.57 -0.60
N TRP A 113 7.64 0.47 -1.24
CA TRP A 113 9.09 0.59 -1.44
C TRP A 113 9.85 0.62 -0.12
N LEU A 114 9.44 1.46 0.83
CA LEU A 114 10.11 1.62 2.12
C LEU A 114 10.02 0.33 2.96
N THR A 115 8.83 -0.27 3.03
CA THR A 115 8.60 -1.55 3.73
C THR A 115 9.53 -2.64 3.18
N GLY A 116 9.59 -2.78 1.86
CA GLY A 116 10.49 -3.72 1.19
C GLY A 116 11.96 -3.43 1.48
N TRP A 117 12.36 -2.16 1.39
CA TRP A 117 13.74 -1.74 1.61
C TRP A 117 14.24 -2.00 3.05
N ILE A 118 13.42 -1.71 4.05
CA ILE A 118 13.74 -2.01 5.45
C ILE A 118 13.83 -3.52 5.66
N SER A 119 12.87 -4.28 5.11
CA SER A 119 12.84 -5.73 5.19
C SER A 119 14.06 -6.38 4.53
N GLU A 120 14.51 -5.87 3.36
CA GLU A 120 15.70 -6.34 2.65
C GLU A 120 16.99 -6.12 3.45
N ARG A 121 17.11 -4.98 4.13
CA ARG A 121 18.29 -4.66 4.94
C ARG A 121 18.35 -5.38 6.27
N SER A 122 17.22 -5.83 6.78
CA SER A 122 17.16 -6.47 8.11
C SER A 122 17.78 -7.87 8.14
N GLY A 123 18.01 -8.51 6.98
CA GLY A 123 18.65 -9.82 6.83
C GLY A 123 17.83 -10.99 7.36
N ASP A 124 17.39 -10.93 8.60
CA ASP A 124 16.53 -11.93 9.24
C ASP A 124 15.09 -11.48 9.33
N PHE A 125 14.16 -12.32 8.88
CA PHE A 125 12.74 -12.11 9.05
C PHE A 125 12.33 -12.41 10.50
N SER A 126 12.36 -11.37 11.33
CA SER A 126 11.81 -11.41 12.68
C SER A 126 10.50 -10.63 12.71
N PHE A 127 9.50 -11.13 13.43
CA PHE A 127 8.20 -10.44 13.57
C PHE A 127 8.36 -8.95 13.92
N GLY A 128 9.22 -8.61 14.88
CA GLY A 128 9.42 -7.22 15.30
C GLY A 128 10.02 -6.33 14.19
N LYS A 129 10.99 -6.87 13.43
CA LYS A 129 11.60 -6.13 12.30
C LYS A 129 10.61 -5.93 11.15
N THR A 130 9.84 -6.98 10.84
CA THR A 130 8.79 -6.91 9.81
C THR A 130 7.69 -5.94 10.20
N LEU A 131 7.22 -5.99 11.45
CA LEU A 131 6.24 -5.05 11.97
C LEU A 131 6.76 -3.60 11.94
N PHE A 132 8.02 -3.37 12.31
CA PHE A 132 8.63 -2.05 12.20
C PHE A 132 8.67 -1.55 10.76
N ALA A 133 9.02 -2.40 9.80
CA ALA A 133 9.01 -2.05 8.37
C ALA A 133 7.59 -1.68 7.90
N ASN A 134 6.58 -2.44 8.32
CA ASN A 134 5.17 -2.18 7.98
C ASN A 134 4.70 -0.84 8.56
N LEU A 135 5.02 -0.56 9.83
CA LEU A 135 4.63 0.71 10.47
C LEU A 135 5.35 1.91 9.85
N ALA A 136 6.62 1.75 9.46
CA ALA A 136 7.34 2.81 8.74
C ALA A 136 6.71 3.09 7.37
N GLY A 137 6.32 2.03 6.62
CA GLY A 137 5.59 2.16 5.37
C GLY A 137 4.23 2.84 5.56
N LEU A 138 3.48 2.44 6.60
CA LEU A 138 2.20 3.04 6.97
C LEU A 138 2.34 4.55 7.25
N LEU A 139 3.37 4.95 7.99
CA LEU A 139 3.62 6.37 8.27
C LEU A 139 3.78 7.19 6.98
N VAL A 140 4.52 6.64 6.00
CA VAL A 140 4.69 7.29 4.68
C VAL A 140 3.37 7.38 3.94
N VAL A 141 2.54 6.33 3.95
CA VAL A 141 1.20 6.35 3.33
C VAL A 141 0.34 7.48 3.90
N TYR A 142 0.30 7.61 5.22
CA TYR A 142 -0.46 8.68 5.86
C TYR A 142 0.11 10.07 5.57
N LEU A 143 1.43 10.21 5.55
CA LEU A 143 2.06 11.49 5.24
C LEU A 143 1.62 11.98 3.86
N PHE A 144 1.75 11.15 2.83
CA PHE A 144 1.31 11.51 1.47
C PHE A 144 -0.20 11.71 1.38
N GLY A 145 -0.97 10.83 1.99
CA GLY A 145 -2.43 10.89 1.96
C GLY A 145 -2.97 12.16 2.61
N MET A 146 -2.60 12.43 3.86
CA MET A 146 -3.11 13.61 4.60
C MET A 146 -2.66 14.93 3.99
N VAL A 147 -1.40 15.04 3.54
CA VAL A 147 -0.90 16.25 2.86
C VAL A 147 -1.70 16.49 1.58
N TYR A 148 -1.96 15.44 0.82
CA TYR A 148 -2.73 15.56 -0.42
C TYR A 148 -4.19 15.93 -0.17
N VAL A 149 -4.85 15.28 0.80
CA VAL A 149 -6.23 15.62 1.22
C VAL A 149 -6.32 17.10 1.59
N TYR A 150 -5.37 17.58 2.40
CA TYR A 150 -5.35 18.99 2.80
C TYR A 150 -5.19 19.94 1.60
N ILE A 151 -4.24 19.65 0.71
CA ILE A 151 -3.97 20.49 -0.46
C ILE A 151 -5.18 20.51 -1.41
N ILE A 152 -5.70 19.34 -1.78
CA ILE A 152 -6.76 19.26 -2.80
C ILE A 152 -8.07 19.91 -2.33
N ASN A 153 -8.44 19.75 -1.06
CA ASN A 153 -9.66 20.34 -0.52
C ASN A 153 -9.55 21.87 -0.38
N ASN A 154 -8.41 22.38 0.08
CA ASN A 154 -8.26 23.81 0.33
C ASN A 154 -7.96 24.63 -0.92
N PHE A 155 -7.26 24.05 -1.93
CA PHE A 155 -6.80 24.81 -3.09
C PHE A 155 -7.55 24.48 -4.38
N TYR A 156 -8.16 23.30 -4.51
CA TYR A 156 -8.79 22.87 -5.75
C TYR A 156 -10.30 22.69 -5.64
N LEU A 157 -10.79 21.94 -4.64
CA LEU A 157 -12.22 21.63 -4.50
C LEU A 157 -13.04 22.78 -3.92
N GLY A 158 -12.39 23.80 -3.33
CA GLY A 158 -13.11 24.92 -2.72
C GLY A 158 -13.91 24.52 -1.47
N THR A 159 -13.63 23.37 -0.90
CA THR A 159 -14.21 22.85 0.36
C THR A 159 -13.17 22.89 1.47
N PRO A 160 -12.88 24.06 2.04
CA PRO A 160 -11.77 24.21 2.97
C PRO A 160 -11.95 23.32 4.19
N ILE A 161 -10.94 22.48 4.45
CA ILE A 161 -10.89 21.60 5.60
C ILE A 161 -9.75 22.00 6.52
N GLY A 162 -10.03 22.07 7.83
CA GLY A 162 -9.00 22.34 8.83
C GLY A 162 -8.05 21.15 9.01
N VAL A 163 -6.87 21.40 9.55
CA VAL A 163 -5.89 20.33 9.84
C VAL A 163 -6.46 19.29 10.81
N TRP A 164 -7.22 19.73 11.82
CA TRP A 164 -7.78 18.82 12.83
C TRP A 164 -8.77 17.79 12.25
N PRO A 165 -9.77 18.17 11.44
CA PRO A 165 -10.62 17.18 10.76
C PRO A 165 -9.84 16.21 9.86
N VAL A 166 -8.79 16.66 9.14
CA VAL A 166 -7.95 15.77 8.35
C VAL A 166 -7.27 14.74 9.25
N VAL A 167 -6.66 15.15 10.35
CA VAL A 167 -6.04 14.24 11.31
C VAL A 167 -7.06 13.28 11.91
N LEU A 168 -8.23 13.77 12.30
CA LEU A 168 -9.26 12.94 12.92
C LEU A 168 -9.78 11.86 11.97
N TYR A 169 -10.21 12.24 10.77
CA TYR A 169 -10.85 11.33 9.83
C TYR A 169 -9.85 10.46 9.07
N CYS A 170 -8.71 11.03 8.69
CA CYS A 170 -7.73 10.34 7.85
C CYS A 170 -6.63 9.60 8.65
N PHE A 171 -6.52 9.84 9.96
CA PHE A 171 -5.51 9.20 10.80
C PHE A 171 -6.16 8.50 12.00
N VAL A 172 -6.78 9.23 12.92
CA VAL A 172 -7.24 8.67 14.19
C VAL A 172 -8.25 7.53 14.01
N LEU A 173 -9.18 7.67 13.05
CA LEU A 173 -10.19 6.64 12.79
C LEU A 173 -9.66 5.44 11.99
N ALA A 174 -8.67 5.64 11.12
CA ALA A 174 -8.15 4.58 10.26
C ALA A 174 -6.99 3.80 10.89
N VAL A 175 -6.12 4.46 11.66
CA VAL A 175 -4.90 3.86 12.24
C VAL A 175 -5.14 2.58 13.04
N PRO A 176 -6.16 2.45 13.91
CA PRO A 176 -6.37 1.22 14.66
C PRO A 176 -6.56 -0.02 13.75
N GLY A 177 -7.35 0.16 12.67
CA GLY A 177 -7.54 -0.89 11.67
C GLY A 177 -6.26 -1.20 10.90
N ASP A 178 -5.54 -0.17 10.48
CA ASP A 178 -4.30 -0.31 9.71
C ASP A 178 -3.16 -0.93 10.53
N ILE A 179 -3.08 -0.65 11.83
CA ILE A 179 -2.15 -1.36 12.73
C ILE A 179 -2.48 -2.85 12.78
N CYS A 180 -3.75 -3.22 12.87
CA CYS A 180 -4.16 -4.64 12.81
C CYS A 180 -3.74 -5.29 11.49
N LEU A 181 -3.87 -4.58 10.35
CA LEU A 181 -3.41 -5.06 9.06
C LEU A 181 -1.88 -5.20 9.00
N CYS A 182 -1.14 -4.26 9.60
CA CYS A 182 0.32 -4.34 9.70
C CYS A 182 0.78 -5.55 10.54
N ILE A 183 0.08 -5.83 11.64
CA ILE A 183 0.33 -7.02 12.48
C ILE A 183 0.02 -8.29 11.69
N LEU A 184 -1.12 -8.33 11.00
CA LEU A 184 -1.52 -9.46 10.16
C LEU A 184 -0.49 -9.73 9.06
N ALA A 185 0.02 -8.69 8.40
CA ALA A 185 1.05 -8.82 7.38
C ALA A 185 2.41 -9.27 7.94
N ALA A 186 2.68 -9.04 9.24
CA ALA A 186 3.92 -9.45 9.90
C ALA A 186 3.89 -10.90 10.43
N MET A 187 2.71 -11.49 10.55
CA MET A 187 2.50 -12.87 11.02
C MET A 187 2.68 -13.89 9.90
#